data_6fb3fd84f38d911f1edc649fdf005d5f
#
_entry.id   6fb3fd84f38d911f1edc649fdf005d5f
#
_cell.length_a   1.000
_cell.length_b   1.000
_cell.length_c   1.000
_cell.angle_alpha   90.00
_cell.angle_beta   90.00
_cell.angle_gamma   90.00
#
_symmetry.space_group_name_H-M   'P 1'
#
loop_
_entity.id
_entity.type
_entity.pdbx_description
1 polymer ?
#
loop_
_entity_poly.entity_id
_entity_poly.type
_entity_poly.pdbx_seq_one_letter_code
_entity_poly.pdbx_strand_id
1 'polypeptide(L)'
;MNQLPTRVDAVVVGAGLAGLAAARQIKSRGRSVIVVEAQDGVGGRVRTDKVDGFLLDRGFQVLLTAYPELKTQIDMSALDLKMFSSGALVMRDGRSSVVTDPFREPRRSAATVFAPVGTLTDKLRIAALRWRVMHRNAPKILKSDDESTTQALRDL
;
A
#
# COMPACT_ATOMS: atom_id res chain seq x y z
N MET A 1 36.05 14.36 3.76
CA MET A 1 34.95 14.36 4.73
C MET A 1 34.12 15.64 4.47
N ASN A 2 32.89 15.53 3.97
CA ASN A 2 32.03 16.71 3.84
C ASN A 2 31.69 17.20 5.26
N GLN A 3 32.13 18.40 5.62
CA GLN A 3 31.73 19.01 6.87
C GLN A 3 30.23 19.29 6.84
N LEU A 4 29.53 18.87 7.89
CA LEU A 4 28.11 19.21 8.04
C LEU A 4 27.99 20.75 8.18
N PRO A 5 26.98 21.38 7.56
CA PRO A 5 26.73 22.79 7.71
C PRO A 5 26.44 23.11 9.17
N THR A 6 26.96 24.24 9.66
CA THR A 6 26.80 24.69 11.04
C THR A 6 25.41 25.20 11.37
N ARG A 7 24.61 25.50 10.35
CA ARG A 7 23.22 26.00 10.50
C ARG A 7 22.36 25.54 9.33
N VAL A 8 21.17 25.05 9.62
CA VAL A 8 20.13 24.71 8.65
C VAL A 8 18.76 25.10 9.21
N ASP A 9 17.78 25.29 8.31
CA ASP A 9 16.39 25.59 8.71
C ASP A 9 15.69 24.39 9.33
N ALA A 10 16.04 23.18 8.90
CA ALA A 10 15.42 21.95 9.39
C ALA A 10 16.40 20.76 9.41
N VAL A 11 16.19 19.88 10.37
CA VAL A 11 16.81 18.55 10.43
C VAL A 11 15.71 17.50 10.41
N VAL A 12 15.79 16.59 9.44
CA VAL A 12 14.88 15.43 9.34
C VAL A 12 15.60 14.20 9.86
N VAL A 13 15.00 13.53 10.84
CA VAL A 13 15.55 12.31 11.42
C VAL A 13 14.90 11.10 10.76
N GLY A 14 15.74 10.26 10.13
CA GLY A 14 15.34 9.08 9.39
C GLY A 14 15.17 9.35 7.88
N ALA A 15 15.85 8.55 7.05
CA ALA A 15 15.82 8.62 5.59
C ALA A 15 14.90 7.53 4.98
N GLY A 16 13.81 7.16 5.64
CA GLY A 16 12.73 6.39 5.06
C GLY A 16 11.85 7.26 4.15
N LEU A 17 10.79 6.69 3.54
CA LEU A 17 9.91 7.41 2.62
C LEU A 17 9.35 8.71 3.21
N ALA A 18 8.88 8.68 4.46
CA ALA A 18 8.31 9.85 5.11
C ALA A 18 9.35 10.97 5.31
N GLY A 19 10.56 10.62 5.77
CA GLY A 19 11.64 11.59 5.95
C GLY A 19 12.11 12.19 4.64
N LEU A 20 12.28 11.39 3.60
CA LEU A 20 12.65 11.86 2.27
C LEU A 20 11.58 12.77 1.66
N ALA A 21 10.30 12.42 1.81
CA ALA A 21 9.19 13.26 1.35
C ALA A 21 9.15 14.60 2.10
N ALA A 22 9.34 14.58 3.43
CA ALA A 22 9.41 15.80 4.24
C ALA A 22 10.59 16.68 3.82
N ALA A 23 11.78 16.11 3.67
CA ALA A 23 12.96 16.84 3.24
C ALA A 23 12.78 17.48 1.86
N ARG A 24 12.20 16.73 0.91
CA ARG A 24 11.87 17.24 -0.42
C ARG A 24 10.91 18.42 -0.35
N GLN A 25 9.87 18.32 0.48
CA GLN A 25 8.88 19.38 0.67
C GLN A 25 9.47 20.65 1.32
N ILE A 26 10.38 20.48 2.29
CA ILE A 26 11.10 21.59 2.92
C ILE A 26 11.99 22.28 1.89
N LYS A 27 12.75 21.49 1.13
CA LYS A 27 13.64 22.00 0.08
C LYS A 27 12.90 22.72 -1.05
N SER A 28 11.71 22.23 -1.46
CA SER A 28 10.89 22.87 -2.49
C SER A 28 10.37 24.25 -2.08
N ARG A 29 10.33 24.54 -0.77
CA ARG A 29 10.00 25.84 -0.19
C ARG A 29 11.23 26.76 -0.01
N GLY A 30 12.36 26.43 -0.61
CA GLY A 30 13.59 27.21 -0.52
C GLY A 30 14.30 27.16 0.83
N ARG A 31 13.96 26.18 1.68
CA ARG A 31 14.58 26.00 2.99
C ARG A 31 15.75 25.00 2.94
N SER A 32 16.76 25.29 3.72
CA SER A 32 17.87 24.35 3.91
C SER A 32 17.48 23.21 4.83
N VAL A 33 17.84 21.98 4.45
CA VAL A 33 17.46 20.78 5.19
C VAL A 33 18.60 19.76 5.17
N ILE A 34 18.83 19.12 6.33
CA ILE A 34 19.68 17.92 6.45
C ILE A 34 18.78 16.74 6.80
N VAL A 35 19.09 15.59 6.22
CA VAL A 35 18.51 14.30 6.64
C VAL A 35 19.61 13.53 7.36
N VAL A 36 19.31 13.08 8.56
CA VAL A 36 20.19 12.20 9.36
C VAL A 36 19.58 10.80 9.42
N GLU A 37 20.40 9.79 9.12
CA GLU A 37 19.97 8.38 9.08
C GLU A 37 20.92 7.57 9.99
N ALA A 38 20.33 6.69 10.79
CA ALA A 38 21.09 5.85 11.70
C ALA A 38 21.67 4.60 11.03
N GLN A 39 21.09 4.21 9.90
CA GLN A 39 21.53 3.05 9.13
C GLN A 39 22.58 3.44 8.08
N ASP A 40 23.16 2.46 7.42
CA ASP A 40 24.19 2.59 6.38
C ASP A 40 23.65 3.11 5.03
N GLY A 41 22.34 3.33 4.90
CA GLY A 41 21.73 3.81 3.65
C GLY A 41 20.28 4.27 3.80
N VAL A 42 19.82 4.99 2.78
CA VAL A 42 18.47 5.53 2.69
C VAL A 42 17.44 4.46 2.31
N GLY A 43 16.15 4.73 2.52
CA GLY A 43 15.04 3.89 2.09
C GLY A 43 14.27 3.22 3.24
N GLY A 44 14.92 2.98 4.38
CA GLY A 44 14.28 2.37 5.55
C GLY A 44 13.67 1.00 5.20
N ARG A 45 12.38 0.81 5.42
CA ARG A 45 11.67 -0.45 5.16
C ARG A 45 11.46 -0.79 3.69
N VAL A 46 11.58 0.18 2.79
CA VAL A 46 11.48 -0.07 1.33
C VAL A 46 12.83 -0.33 0.68
N ARG A 47 13.88 -0.46 1.47
CA ARG A 47 15.21 -0.78 0.98
C ARG A 47 15.28 -2.26 0.63
N THR A 48 15.91 -2.55 -0.52
CA THR A 48 16.26 -3.88 -0.99
C THR A 48 17.76 -4.04 -0.94
N ASP A 49 18.26 -5.09 -0.30
CA ASP A 49 19.68 -5.44 -0.27
C ASP A 49 19.99 -6.46 -1.37
N LYS A 50 21.12 -6.30 -2.01
CA LYS A 50 21.63 -7.28 -2.99
C LYS A 50 22.70 -8.13 -2.32
N VAL A 51 22.39 -9.41 -2.09
CA VAL A 51 23.30 -10.37 -1.44
C VAL A 51 23.44 -11.60 -2.32
N ASP A 52 24.65 -11.92 -2.73
CA ASP A 52 24.97 -13.09 -3.55
C ASP A 52 24.10 -13.23 -4.83
N GLY A 53 23.74 -12.10 -5.43
CA GLY A 53 22.88 -12.05 -6.61
C GLY A 53 21.37 -12.05 -6.33
N PHE A 54 20.96 -12.27 -5.10
CA PHE A 54 19.55 -12.18 -4.67
C PHE A 54 19.18 -10.76 -4.28
N LEU A 55 17.92 -10.40 -4.49
CA LEU A 55 17.30 -9.17 -4.02
C LEU A 55 16.48 -9.49 -2.77
N LEU A 56 16.93 -8.97 -1.64
CA LEU A 56 16.30 -9.20 -0.32
C LEU A 56 15.65 -7.92 0.16
N ASP A 57 14.34 -7.88 0.14
CA ASP A 57 13.56 -6.74 0.62
C ASP A 57 13.54 -6.70 2.14
N ARG A 58 13.85 -5.54 2.73
CA ARG A 58 13.81 -5.34 4.19
C ARG A 58 12.39 -5.25 4.74
N GLY A 59 11.41 -5.03 3.89
CA GLY A 59 10.00 -4.96 4.24
C GLY A 59 9.09 -5.35 3.10
N PHE A 60 7.79 -5.31 3.35
CA PHE A 60 6.78 -5.68 2.37
C PHE A 60 6.72 -4.65 1.24
N GLN A 61 7.00 -5.09 0.01
CA GLN A 61 7.16 -4.25 -1.17
C GLN A 61 5.90 -4.24 -2.04
N VAL A 62 4.75 -3.87 -1.47
CA VAL A 62 3.53 -3.65 -2.24
C VAL A 62 3.17 -2.18 -2.26
N LEU A 63 3.06 -1.62 -3.46
CA LEU A 63 2.67 -0.24 -3.69
C LEU A 63 1.19 -0.15 -4.05
N LEU A 64 0.42 0.56 -3.22
CA LEU A 64 -0.98 0.88 -3.51
C LEU A 64 -1.03 2.16 -4.36
N THR A 65 -1.14 2.00 -5.68
CA THR A 65 -1.09 3.13 -6.64
C THR A 65 -2.27 4.10 -6.54
N ALA A 66 -3.27 3.77 -5.73
CA ALA A 66 -4.43 4.63 -5.47
C ALA A 66 -4.16 5.81 -4.51
N TYR A 67 -3.02 5.83 -3.80
CA TYR A 67 -2.68 6.94 -2.93
C TYR A 67 -2.44 8.22 -3.75
N PRO A 68 -3.19 9.32 -3.50
CA PRO A 68 -3.07 10.56 -4.27
C PRO A 68 -1.66 11.15 -4.22
N GLU A 69 -1.01 11.08 -3.06
CA GLU A 69 0.31 11.66 -2.82
C GLU A 69 1.43 10.98 -3.62
N LEU A 70 1.26 9.74 -4.03
CA LEU A 70 2.28 9.04 -4.83
C LEU A 70 2.61 9.77 -6.12
N LYS A 71 1.59 10.29 -6.82
CA LYS A 71 1.76 11.00 -8.09
C LYS A 71 2.57 12.28 -7.96
N THR A 72 2.58 12.89 -6.76
CA THR A 72 3.31 14.11 -6.48
C THR A 72 4.73 13.87 -5.96
N GLN A 73 4.93 12.72 -5.32
CA GLN A 73 6.18 12.40 -4.62
C GLN A 73 7.11 11.46 -5.41
N ILE A 74 6.56 10.59 -6.25
CA ILE A 74 7.30 9.54 -6.91
C ILE A 74 7.05 9.59 -8.42
N ASP A 75 8.10 9.48 -9.20
CA ASP A 75 7.98 9.21 -10.62
C ASP A 75 7.60 7.74 -10.84
N MET A 76 6.31 7.52 -11.09
CA MET A 76 5.77 6.17 -11.27
C MET A 76 6.34 5.48 -12.51
N SER A 77 6.78 6.22 -13.51
CA SER A 77 7.36 5.67 -14.74
C SER A 77 8.77 5.13 -14.53
N ALA A 78 9.48 5.66 -13.54
CA ALA A 78 10.81 5.18 -13.16
C ALA A 78 10.77 3.90 -12.32
N LEU A 79 9.58 3.48 -11.85
CA LEU A 79 9.40 2.24 -11.13
C LEU A 79 9.00 1.12 -12.10
N ASP A 80 9.78 0.06 -12.15
CA ASP A 80 9.42 -1.14 -12.92
C ASP A 80 8.31 -1.93 -12.18
N LEU A 81 7.11 -1.31 -12.07
CA LEU A 81 6.00 -1.87 -11.34
C LEU A 81 5.48 -3.15 -12.02
N LYS A 82 5.40 -4.21 -11.24
CA LYS A 82 4.75 -5.46 -11.63
C LYS A 82 3.37 -5.53 -10.97
N MET A 83 2.34 -5.74 -11.78
CA MET A 83 0.98 -5.82 -11.28
C MET A 83 0.66 -7.23 -10.75
N PHE A 84 0.02 -7.28 -9.60
CA PHE A 84 -0.55 -8.53 -9.09
C PHE A 84 -1.92 -8.80 -9.75
N SER A 85 -2.23 -10.08 -9.96
CA SER A 85 -3.59 -10.49 -10.28
C SER A 85 -4.54 -10.11 -9.16
N SER A 86 -5.73 -9.61 -9.53
CA SER A 86 -6.75 -9.16 -8.56
C SER A 86 -7.49 -10.36 -7.97
N GLY A 87 -6.87 -11.07 -7.04
CA GLY A 87 -7.48 -12.25 -6.45
C GLY A 87 -6.66 -12.85 -5.31
N ALA A 88 -7.18 -13.95 -4.77
CA ALA A 88 -6.53 -14.73 -3.74
C ALA A 88 -6.68 -16.22 -4.02
N LEU A 89 -5.67 -16.99 -3.65
CA LEU A 89 -5.77 -18.44 -3.57
C LEU A 89 -6.20 -18.80 -2.14
N VAL A 90 -7.41 -19.34 -2.02
CA VAL A 90 -7.98 -19.74 -0.73
C VAL A 90 -7.79 -21.25 -0.58
N MET A 91 -7.07 -21.65 0.47
CA MET A 91 -6.88 -23.03 0.86
C MET A 91 -7.88 -23.39 1.96
N ARG A 92 -8.73 -24.40 1.72
CA ARG A 92 -9.68 -24.90 2.70
C ARG A 92 -9.83 -26.42 2.56
N ASP A 93 -9.73 -27.13 3.65
CA ASP A 93 -9.92 -28.59 3.71
C ASP A 93 -9.08 -29.36 2.66
N GLY A 94 -7.82 -28.97 2.48
CA GLY A 94 -6.88 -29.54 1.51
C GLY A 94 -7.17 -29.20 0.04
N ARG A 95 -8.16 -28.36 -0.24
CA ARG A 95 -8.51 -27.89 -1.59
C ARG A 95 -8.14 -26.42 -1.77
N SER A 96 -7.65 -26.09 -2.97
CA SER A 96 -7.38 -24.71 -3.33
C SER A 96 -8.47 -24.17 -4.26
N SER A 97 -8.86 -22.93 -4.04
CA SER A 97 -9.83 -22.21 -4.88
C SER A 97 -9.33 -20.82 -5.18
N VAL A 98 -9.40 -20.40 -6.43
CA VAL A 98 -9.06 -19.05 -6.83
C VAL A 98 -10.30 -18.18 -6.72
N VAL A 99 -10.19 -17.11 -5.94
CA VAL A 99 -11.22 -16.05 -5.80
C VAL A 99 -10.65 -14.78 -6.41
N THR A 100 -11.32 -14.24 -7.43
CA THR A 100 -10.89 -13.02 -8.12
C THR A 100 -11.91 -11.91 -7.96
N ASP A 101 -11.46 -10.66 -8.14
CA ASP A 101 -12.35 -9.51 -8.24
C ASP A 101 -13.06 -9.55 -9.60
N PRO A 102 -14.38 -9.80 -9.65
CA PRO A 102 -15.09 -9.96 -10.91
C PRO A 102 -15.15 -8.67 -11.75
N PHE A 103 -14.95 -7.51 -11.13
CA PHE A 103 -14.93 -6.22 -11.83
C PHE A 103 -13.58 -5.93 -12.48
N ARG A 104 -12.49 -6.49 -11.93
CA ARG A 104 -11.15 -6.32 -12.49
C ARG A 104 -10.76 -7.46 -13.43
N GLU A 105 -11.24 -8.67 -13.16
CA GLU A 105 -10.98 -9.86 -13.98
C GLU A 105 -12.29 -10.58 -14.37
N PRO A 106 -13.13 -9.98 -15.24
CA PRO A 106 -14.44 -10.52 -15.58
C PRO A 106 -14.37 -11.91 -16.21
N ARG A 107 -13.28 -12.22 -16.92
CA ARG A 107 -13.06 -13.54 -17.53
C ARG A 107 -12.90 -14.67 -16.51
N ARG A 108 -12.48 -14.33 -15.29
CA ARG A 108 -12.28 -15.28 -14.17
C ARG A 108 -13.41 -15.22 -13.14
N SER A 109 -14.38 -14.35 -13.32
CA SER A 109 -15.49 -14.16 -12.36
C SER A 109 -16.33 -15.41 -12.18
N ALA A 110 -16.53 -16.22 -13.21
CA ALA A 110 -17.24 -17.49 -13.11
C ALA A 110 -16.59 -18.42 -12.06
N ALA A 111 -15.26 -18.53 -12.05
CA ALA A 111 -14.55 -19.32 -11.06
C ALA A 111 -14.83 -18.83 -9.63
N THR A 112 -14.93 -17.52 -9.42
CA THR A 112 -15.27 -16.94 -8.10
C THR A 112 -16.70 -17.25 -7.69
N VAL A 113 -17.66 -17.18 -8.60
CA VAL A 113 -19.07 -17.50 -8.30
C VAL A 113 -19.22 -18.96 -7.87
N PHE A 114 -18.54 -19.87 -8.56
CA PHE A 114 -18.62 -21.30 -8.29
C PHE A 114 -17.59 -21.80 -7.26
N ALA A 115 -16.66 -20.94 -6.82
CA ALA A 115 -15.69 -21.32 -5.78
C ALA A 115 -16.42 -21.71 -4.48
N PRO A 116 -16.04 -22.82 -3.81
CA PRO A 116 -16.63 -23.28 -2.54
C PRO A 116 -16.12 -22.44 -1.37
N VAL A 117 -16.14 -21.13 -1.52
CA VAL A 117 -15.72 -20.14 -0.53
C VAL A 117 -16.91 -19.24 -0.24
N GLY A 118 -17.53 -19.44 0.92
CA GLY A 118 -18.77 -18.77 1.30
C GLY A 118 -19.99 -19.20 0.48
N THR A 119 -21.14 -18.74 0.91
CA THR A 119 -22.42 -18.94 0.22
C THR A 119 -22.64 -17.88 -0.87
N LEU A 120 -23.64 -18.06 -1.71
CA LEU A 120 -24.02 -17.04 -2.69
C LEU A 120 -24.47 -15.75 -2.00
N THR A 121 -25.15 -15.87 -0.86
CA THR A 121 -25.56 -14.73 -0.03
C THR A 121 -24.36 -13.95 0.49
N ASP A 122 -23.30 -14.62 0.93
CA ASP A 122 -22.07 -13.96 1.38
C ASP A 122 -21.39 -13.19 0.24
N LYS A 123 -21.38 -13.78 -0.94
CA LYS A 123 -20.83 -13.11 -2.14
C LYS A 123 -21.61 -11.85 -2.51
N LEU A 124 -22.94 -11.90 -2.40
CA LEU A 124 -23.80 -10.73 -2.63
C LEU A 124 -23.60 -9.66 -1.55
N ARG A 125 -23.44 -10.04 -0.28
CA ARG A 125 -23.14 -9.11 0.83
C ARG A 125 -21.83 -8.39 0.61
N ILE A 126 -20.77 -9.11 0.21
CA ILE A 126 -19.47 -8.52 -0.12
C ILE A 126 -19.57 -7.58 -1.33
N ALA A 127 -20.34 -7.94 -2.36
CA ALA A 127 -20.57 -7.06 -3.50
C ALA A 127 -21.31 -5.77 -3.09
N ALA A 128 -22.30 -5.87 -2.21
CA ALA A 128 -23.03 -4.73 -1.66
C ALA A 128 -22.12 -3.84 -0.79
N LEU A 129 -21.27 -4.44 0.06
CA LEU A 129 -20.27 -3.72 0.84
C LEU A 129 -19.31 -2.95 -0.06
N ARG A 130 -18.77 -3.63 -1.09
CA ARG A 130 -17.91 -2.99 -2.08
C ARG A 130 -18.60 -1.78 -2.72
N TRP A 131 -19.83 -1.94 -3.19
CA TRP A 131 -20.60 -0.85 -3.79
C TRP A 131 -20.78 0.31 -2.81
N ARG A 132 -21.13 0.03 -1.56
CA ARG A 132 -21.28 1.02 -0.49
C ARG A 132 -19.99 1.79 -0.23
N VAL A 133 -18.86 1.09 -0.14
CA VAL A 133 -17.54 1.70 0.12
C VAL A 133 -17.10 2.57 -1.07
N MET A 134 -17.28 2.09 -2.29
CA MET A 134 -16.88 2.84 -3.49
C MET A 134 -17.66 4.15 -3.67
N HIS A 135 -18.90 4.22 -3.17
CA HIS A 135 -19.75 5.43 -3.27
C HIS A 135 -19.70 6.31 -2.03
N ARG A 136 -18.92 5.93 -1.00
CA ARG A 136 -18.71 6.77 0.18
C ARG A 136 -17.57 7.75 -0.05
N ASN A 137 -17.76 8.97 0.48
CA ASN A 137 -16.70 9.99 0.49
C ASN A 137 -15.67 9.64 1.56
N ALA A 138 -14.40 9.47 1.17
CA ALA A 138 -13.31 9.11 2.08
C ALA A 138 -13.20 10.02 3.33
N PRO A 139 -13.32 11.37 3.25
CA PRO A 139 -13.35 12.23 4.43
C PRO A 139 -14.49 11.94 5.41
N LYS A 140 -15.64 11.43 4.93
CA LYS A 140 -16.75 11.04 5.81
C LYS A 140 -16.47 9.71 6.50
N ILE A 141 -15.82 8.78 5.81
CA ILE A 141 -15.41 7.50 6.42
C ILE A 141 -14.40 7.73 7.54
N LEU A 142 -13.41 8.60 7.31
CA LEU A 142 -12.38 8.92 8.31
C LEU A 142 -12.90 9.67 9.55
N LYS A 143 -14.10 10.24 9.47
CA LYS A 143 -14.78 10.94 10.58
C LYS A 143 -15.88 10.12 11.24
N SER A 144 -16.20 8.94 10.72
CA SER A 144 -17.16 8.04 11.36
C SER A 144 -16.56 7.40 12.60
N ASP A 145 -17.42 7.02 13.54
CA ASP A 145 -16.99 6.27 14.70
C ASP A 145 -16.32 4.96 14.27
N ASP A 146 -15.26 4.61 14.99
CA ASP A 146 -14.48 3.41 14.70
C ASP A 146 -15.20 2.19 15.30
N GLU A 147 -15.36 1.17 14.49
CA GLU A 147 -15.96 -0.10 14.91
C GLU A 147 -14.98 -1.25 14.61
N SER A 148 -15.06 -2.32 15.38
CA SER A 148 -14.23 -3.48 15.13
C SER A 148 -14.62 -4.15 13.80
N THR A 149 -13.62 -4.70 13.09
CA THR A 149 -13.86 -5.46 11.85
C THR A 149 -14.87 -6.59 12.06
N THR A 150 -14.85 -7.23 13.24
CA THR A 150 -15.78 -8.29 13.59
C THR A 150 -17.21 -7.78 13.66
N GLN A 151 -17.43 -6.60 14.24
CA GLN A 151 -18.76 -5.98 14.30
C GLN A 151 -19.24 -5.57 12.92
N ALA A 152 -18.41 -4.86 12.16
CA ALA A 152 -18.72 -4.46 10.78
C ALA A 152 -19.11 -5.64 9.87
N LEU A 153 -18.46 -6.80 10.06
CA LEU A 153 -18.77 -8.02 9.30
C LEU A 153 -20.03 -8.74 9.76
N ARG A 154 -20.43 -8.59 11.04
CA ARG A 154 -21.68 -9.15 11.55
C ARG A 154 -22.91 -8.37 11.06
N ASP A 155 -22.73 -7.09 10.83
CA ASP A 155 -23.80 -6.16 10.41
C ASP A 155 -23.98 -6.13 8.88
N LEU A 156 -23.26 -6.99 8.15
CA LEU A 156 -23.43 -7.24 6.73
C LEU A 156 -24.49 -8.29 6.44
#